data_28ab9061922efc0a50493c4526dba3d7
#
_entry.id   28ab9061922efc0a50493c4526dba3d7
#
_cell.length_a   1.000
_cell.length_b   1.000
_cell.length_c   1.000
_cell.angle_alpha   90.00
_cell.angle_beta   90.00
_cell.angle_gamma   90.00
#
_symmetry.space_group_name_H-M   'P 1'
#
loop_
_entity.id
_entity.type
_entity.pdbx_description
1 polymer ?
#
loop_
_entity_poly.entity_id
_entity_poly.type
_entity_poly.pdbx_seq_one_letter_code
_entity_poly.pdbx_strand_id
1 'polypeptide(L)'
;MATKKSRILFLLAVIICIAAVAGYLLWNKPHKNVKEAAAVEVAAPALYKLFVTDSLKAKNLYTDKILLVSGRVEKISVNQQSQNIILLNTGVEAGYINCTMEGKAEGIQEHDSISIKGICSGYISGDADMGLPGDVFVTRGYLLK
;
A
#
# COMPACT_ATOMS: atom_id res chain seq x y z
N MET A 1 32.23 -35.55 33.14
CA MET A 1 31.14 -36.15 32.35
C MET A 1 29.89 -35.27 32.49
N ALA A 2 29.42 -34.67 31.43
CA ALA A 2 28.15 -33.97 31.47
C ALA A 2 27.00 -34.94 31.60
N THR A 3 26.24 -34.85 32.68
CA THR A 3 25.09 -35.71 32.95
C THR A 3 24.03 -35.55 31.84
N LYS A 4 23.26 -36.62 31.56
CA LYS A 4 22.18 -36.54 30.55
C LYS A 4 21.27 -35.32 30.76
N LYS A 5 21.04 -34.92 32.02
CA LYS A 5 20.28 -33.72 32.38
C LYS A 5 20.95 -32.42 31.89
N SER A 6 22.26 -32.28 31.94
CA SER A 6 23.02 -31.13 31.47
C SER A 6 22.94 -30.97 29.93
N ARG A 7 22.97 -32.07 29.19
CA ARG A 7 22.83 -32.09 27.74
C ARG A 7 21.43 -31.66 27.30
N ILE A 8 20.39 -32.11 28.00
CA ILE A 8 19.00 -31.73 27.74
C ILE A 8 18.80 -30.23 28.02
N LEU A 9 19.38 -29.74 29.13
CA LEU A 9 19.29 -28.31 29.47
C LEU A 9 19.97 -27.42 28.41
N PHE A 10 21.13 -27.87 27.91
CA PHE A 10 21.87 -27.18 26.85
C PHE A 10 21.06 -27.13 25.53
N LEU A 11 20.45 -28.26 25.14
CA LEU A 11 19.59 -28.32 23.94
C LEU A 11 18.37 -27.41 24.05
N LEU A 12 17.73 -27.36 25.23
CA LEU A 12 16.62 -26.46 25.49
C LEU A 12 17.05 -25.00 25.38
N ALA A 13 18.19 -24.62 25.93
CA ALA A 13 18.72 -23.26 25.82
C ALA A 13 18.98 -22.87 24.37
N VAL A 14 19.54 -23.76 23.56
CA VAL A 14 19.79 -23.52 22.13
C VAL A 14 18.46 -23.31 21.35
N ILE A 15 17.45 -24.12 21.62
CA ILE A 15 16.13 -23.99 20.97
C ILE A 15 15.49 -22.65 21.33
N ILE A 16 15.56 -22.22 22.60
CA ILE A 16 15.04 -20.94 23.05
C ILE A 16 15.77 -19.76 22.37
N CYS A 17 17.10 -19.84 22.24
CA CYS A 17 17.87 -18.82 21.51
C CYS A 17 17.49 -18.74 20.03
N ILE A 18 17.32 -19.87 19.36
CA ILE A 18 16.89 -19.90 17.94
C ILE A 18 15.49 -19.31 17.80
N ALA A 19 14.56 -19.67 18.68
CA ALA A 19 13.21 -19.12 18.67
C ALA A 19 13.19 -17.60 18.92
N ALA A 20 14.02 -17.12 19.86
CA ALA A 20 14.16 -15.69 20.15
C ALA A 20 14.74 -14.90 18.96
N VAL A 21 15.78 -15.44 18.31
CA VAL A 21 16.39 -14.84 17.13
C VAL A 21 15.41 -14.82 15.95
N ALA A 22 14.71 -15.94 15.71
CA ALA A 22 13.71 -16.02 14.66
C ALA A 22 12.55 -15.04 14.91
N GLY A 23 12.05 -14.95 16.14
CA GLY A 23 11.04 -13.99 16.54
C GLY A 23 11.49 -12.54 16.34
N TYR A 24 12.72 -12.22 16.73
CA TYR A 24 13.30 -10.89 16.53
C TYR A 24 13.43 -10.52 15.05
N LEU A 25 13.90 -11.46 14.21
CA LEU A 25 14.04 -11.23 12.77
C LEU A 25 12.68 -11.09 12.07
N LEU A 26 11.65 -11.82 12.51
CA LEU A 26 10.30 -11.70 11.99
C LEU A 26 9.64 -10.37 12.41
N TRP A 27 9.89 -9.94 13.65
CA TRP A 27 9.37 -8.66 14.17
C TRP A 27 10.07 -7.46 13.52
N ASN A 28 11.37 -7.57 13.28
CA ASN A 28 12.18 -6.48 12.74
C ASN A 28 12.35 -6.55 11.21
N LYS A 29 11.35 -7.11 10.50
CA LYS A 29 11.35 -7.04 9.03
C LYS A 29 11.41 -5.57 8.61
N PRO A 30 12.44 -5.14 7.85
CA PRO A 30 12.50 -3.77 7.36
C PRO A 30 11.24 -3.51 6.51
N HIS A 31 10.50 -2.48 6.88
CA HIS A 31 9.39 -2.02 6.06
C HIS A 31 9.93 -1.73 4.66
N LYS A 32 9.27 -2.27 3.63
CA LYS A 32 9.64 -1.98 2.25
C LYS A 32 9.75 -0.46 2.09
N ASN A 33 10.94 0.02 1.74
CA ASN A 33 11.14 1.44 1.47
C ASN A 33 10.47 1.74 0.12
N VAL A 34 9.22 2.16 0.19
CA VAL A 34 8.37 2.43 -0.98
C VAL A 34 9.04 3.46 -1.90
N LYS A 35 9.75 4.41 -1.31
CA LYS A 35 10.39 5.50 -2.07
C LYS A 35 11.49 5.00 -3.02
N GLU A 36 12.26 3.99 -2.62
CA GLU A 36 13.42 3.48 -3.37
C GLU A 36 13.13 2.20 -4.16
N ALA A 37 12.05 1.47 -3.80
CA ALA A 37 11.72 0.21 -4.43
C ALA A 37 11.27 0.39 -5.88
N ALA A 38 11.45 -0.64 -6.71
CA ALA A 38 10.88 -0.69 -8.05
C ALA A 38 9.34 -0.66 -7.98
N ALA A 39 8.71 0.10 -8.88
CA ALA A 39 7.26 0.26 -8.94
C ALA A 39 6.73 -0.16 -10.31
N VAL A 40 5.51 -0.65 -10.33
CA VAL A 40 4.76 -0.89 -11.58
C VAL A 40 4.07 0.41 -11.97
N GLU A 41 4.38 0.92 -13.15
CA GLU A 41 3.76 2.14 -13.68
C GLU A 41 2.35 1.86 -14.21
N VAL A 42 1.39 2.66 -13.82
CA VAL A 42 0.00 2.54 -14.27
C VAL A 42 -0.71 3.88 -14.19
N ALA A 43 -1.53 4.19 -15.19
CA ALA A 43 -2.39 5.37 -15.16
C ALA A 43 -3.63 5.10 -14.27
N ALA A 44 -4.08 6.12 -13.53
CA ALA A 44 -5.24 6.03 -12.64
C ALA A 44 -6.52 5.49 -13.34
N PRO A 45 -6.90 5.95 -14.55
CA PRO A 45 -8.05 5.38 -15.25
C PRO A 45 -7.89 3.90 -15.61
N ALA A 46 -6.68 3.47 -16.02
CA ALA A 46 -6.42 2.09 -16.40
C ALA A 46 -6.45 1.15 -15.19
N LEU A 47 -5.86 1.59 -14.07
CA LEU A 47 -5.88 0.86 -12.80
C LEU A 47 -7.31 0.65 -12.31
N TYR A 48 -8.10 1.72 -12.27
CA TYR A 48 -9.49 1.68 -11.84
C TYR A 48 -10.34 0.77 -12.73
N LYS A 49 -10.25 0.95 -14.04
CA LYS A 49 -10.98 0.15 -15.03
C LYS A 49 -10.72 -1.35 -14.83
N LEU A 50 -9.47 -1.76 -14.61
CA LEU A 50 -9.15 -3.16 -14.44
C LEU A 50 -9.77 -3.73 -13.15
N PHE A 51 -9.77 -2.98 -12.05
CA PHE A 51 -10.42 -3.42 -10.81
C PHE A 51 -11.94 -3.59 -10.95
N VAL A 52 -12.58 -2.74 -11.75
CA VAL A 52 -14.03 -2.81 -11.98
C VAL A 52 -14.40 -3.93 -12.98
N THR A 53 -13.61 -4.14 -14.03
CA THR A 53 -13.94 -5.10 -15.11
C THR A 53 -13.43 -6.51 -14.83
N ASP A 54 -12.28 -6.66 -14.18
CA ASP A 54 -11.65 -7.95 -13.86
C ASP A 54 -10.91 -7.85 -12.53
N SER A 55 -11.67 -7.88 -11.45
CA SER A 55 -11.13 -7.66 -10.11
C SER A 55 -10.14 -8.75 -9.67
N LEU A 56 -10.29 -9.99 -10.14
CA LEU A 56 -9.36 -11.09 -9.83
C LEU A 56 -7.99 -10.84 -10.47
N LYS A 57 -7.99 -10.46 -11.74
CA LYS A 57 -6.77 -10.11 -12.47
C LYS A 57 -6.10 -8.88 -11.87
N ALA A 58 -6.88 -7.84 -11.54
CA ALA A 58 -6.37 -6.63 -10.90
C ALA A 58 -5.72 -6.92 -9.54
N LYS A 59 -6.36 -7.74 -8.71
CA LYS A 59 -5.79 -8.17 -7.42
C LYS A 59 -4.45 -8.86 -7.61
N ASN A 60 -4.36 -9.82 -8.50
CA ASN A 60 -3.13 -10.58 -8.74
C ASN A 60 -2.00 -9.71 -9.29
N LEU A 61 -2.33 -8.71 -10.11
CA LEU A 61 -1.35 -7.82 -10.73
C LEU A 61 -0.88 -6.70 -9.81
N TYR A 62 -1.77 -6.14 -8.98
CA TYR A 62 -1.52 -4.86 -8.32
C TYR A 62 -1.63 -4.87 -6.80
N THR A 63 -2.47 -5.71 -6.19
CA THR A 63 -2.63 -5.70 -4.71
C THR A 63 -1.33 -6.09 -4.01
N ASP A 64 -1.00 -5.37 -2.95
CA ASP A 64 0.23 -5.49 -2.15
C ASP A 64 1.53 -5.20 -2.92
N LYS A 65 1.41 -4.65 -4.12
CA LYS A 65 2.56 -4.22 -4.92
C LYS A 65 2.75 -2.71 -4.85
N ILE A 66 4.00 -2.30 -5.08
CA ILE A 66 4.36 -0.90 -5.19
C ILE A 66 4.03 -0.44 -6.61
N LEU A 67 3.15 0.54 -6.72
CA LEU A 67 2.74 1.15 -7.96
C LEU A 67 3.26 2.59 -8.06
N LEU A 68 3.52 3.01 -9.28
CA LEU A 68 3.65 4.41 -9.66
C LEU A 68 2.38 4.79 -10.42
N VAL A 69 1.44 5.40 -9.73
CA VAL A 69 0.15 5.79 -10.31
C VAL A 69 0.23 7.22 -10.81
N SER A 70 0.04 7.41 -12.11
CA SER A 70 -0.05 8.73 -12.74
C SER A 70 -1.51 9.10 -12.94
N GLY A 71 -1.86 10.34 -12.62
CA GLY A 71 -3.24 10.82 -12.77
C GLY A 71 -3.38 12.30 -12.49
N ARG A 72 -4.59 12.81 -12.76
CA ARG A 72 -4.98 14.18 -12.45
C ARG A 72 -5.60 14.23 -11.05
N VAL A 73 -5.18 15.20 -10.26
CA VAL A 73 -5.75 15.45 -8.94
C VAL A 73 -7.17 15.95 -9.05
N GLU A 74 -8.11 15.25 -8.44
CA GLU A 74 -9.50 15.68 -8.35
C GLU A 74 -9.75 16.48 -7.07
N LYS A 75 -9.23 15.97 -5.95
CA LYS A 75 -9.41 16.58 -4.64
C LYS A 75 -8.24 16.28 -3.71
N ILE A 76 -7.96 17.23 -2.84
CA ILE A 76 -6.98 17.08 -1.75
C ILE A 76 -7.71 17.29 -0.43
N SER A 77 -7.49 16.39 0.52
CA SER A 77 -8.06 16.46 1.87
C SER A 77 -7.05 15.95 2.90
N VAL A 78 -7.40 16.08 4.17
CA VAL A 78 -6.57 15.59 5.28
C VAL A 78 -7.43 14.67 6.15
N ASN A 79 -6.90 13.52 6.52
CA ASN A 79 -7.59 12.58 7.41
C ASN A 79 -7.42 12.96 8.89
N GLN A 80 -8.03 12.17 9.78
CA GLN A 80 -7.96 12.39 11.23
C GLN A 80 -6.55 12.23 11.81
N GLN A 81 -5.65 11.52 11.10
CA GLN A 81 -4.25 11.34 11.46
C GLN A 81 -3.34 12.44 10.86
N SER A 82 -3.90 13.53 10.34
CA SER A 82 -3.18 14.62 9.68
C SER A 82 -2.38 14.20 8.45
N GLN A 83 -2.74 13.08 7.82
CA GLN A 83 -2.14 12.65 6.55
C GLN A 83 -2.91 13.26 5.38
N ASN A 84 -2.19 13.69 4.35
CA ASN A 84 -2.79 14.14 3.12
C ASN A 84 -3.41 12.96 2.36
N ILE A 85 -4.63 13.16 1.89
CA ILE A 85 -5.33 12.24 0.99
C ILE A 85 -5.50 12.94 -0.35
N ILE A 86 -5.02 12.31 -1.41
CA ILE A 86 -5.14 12.80 -2.77
C ILE A 86 -6.04 11.84 -3.53
N LEU A 87 -7.13 12.37 -4.08
CA LEU A 87 -8.02 11.64 -4.97
C LEU A 87 -7.60 11.91 -6.42
N LEU A 88 -7.22 10.85 -7.13
CA LEU A 88 -6.91 10.94 -8.56
C LEU A 88 -8.15 10.59 -9.38
N ASN A 89 -8.38 11.38 -10.41
CA ASN A 89 -9.48 11.19 -11.36
C ASN A 89 -9.29 9.91 -12.17
N THR A 90 -10.35 9.15 -12.32
CA THR A 90 -10.37 7.88 -13.07
C THR A 90 -11.15 7.98 -14.38
N GLY A 91 -11.80 9.11 -14.63
CA GLY A 91 -12.76 9.28 -15.72
C GLY A 91 -14.15 8.72 -15.40
N VAL A 92 -14.36 8.14 -14.22
CA VAL A 92 -15.65 7.66 -13.73
C VAL A 92 -16.13 8.62 -12.65
N GLU A 93 -17.37 9.09 -12.77
CA GLU A 93 -17.96 9.98 -11.78
C GLU A 93 -18.02 9.31 -10.41
N ALA A 94 -17.52 10.01 -9.38
CA ALA A 94 -17.42 9.56 -7.99
C ALA A 94 -16.57 8.29 -7.74
N GLY A 95 -15.81 7.81 -8.74
CA GLY A 95 -14.86 6.72 -8.59
C GLY A 95 -13.41 7.22 -8.65
N TYR A 96 -12.61 6.99 -7.62
CA TYR A 96 -11.28 7.59 -7.48
C TYR A 96 -10.19 6.56 -7.19
N ILE A 97 -8.94 6.95 -7.45
CA ILE A 97 -7.79 6.33 -6.79
C ILE A 97 -7.51 7.16 -5.54
N ASN A 98 -7.77 6.58 -4.39
CA ASN A 98 -7.62 7.21 -3.08
C ASN A 98 -6.21 6.96 -2.56
N CYS A 99 -5.37 7.99 -2.60
CA CYS A 99 -3.96 7.91 -2.21
C CYS A 99 -3.74 8.54 -0.84
N THR A 100 -3.46 7.73 0.17
CA THR A 100 -3.03 8.21 1.49
C THR A 100 -1.52 8.43 1.46
N MET A 101 -1.10 9.68 1.68
CA MET A 101 0.30 10.08 1.60
C MET A 101 1.03 9.83 2.92
N GLU A 102 2.22 9.24 2.83
CA GLU A 102 3.17 9.17 3.94
C GLU A 102 4.17 10.34 3.88
N GLY A 103 4.47 10.78 2.66
CA GLY A 103 5.29 11.96 2.41
C GLY A 103 4.47 13.25 2.42
N LYS A 104 5.19 14.39 2.49
CA LYS A 104 4.56 15.70 2.35
C LYS A 104 4.04 15.88 0.92
N ALA A 105 2.82 16.40 0.80
CA ALA A 105 2.16 16.73 -0.46
C ALA A 105 2.16 18.26 -0.68
N GLU A 106 3.34 18.87 -0.54
CA GLU A 106 3.48 20.33 -0.66
C GLU A 106 3.49 20.77 -2.13
N GLY A 107 2.81 21.88 -2.42
CA GLY A 107 2.82 22.51 -3.75
C GLY A 107 1.96 21.81 -4.79
N ILE A 108 1.04 20.94 -4.38
CA ILE A 108 0.06 20.28 -5.26
C ILE A 108 -1.26 21.04 -5.18
N GLN A 109 -1.90 21.22 -6.32
CA GLN A 109 -3.22 21.81 -6.43
C GLN A 109 -4.19 20.83 -7.11
N GLU A 110 -5.48 21.08 -6.92
CA GLU A 110 -6.52 20.38 -7.68
C GLU A 110 -6.31 20.62 -9.18
N HIS A 111 -6.53 19.58 -9.96
CA HIS A 111 -6.32 19.49 -11.39
C HIS A 111 -4.87 19.39 -11.88
N ASP A 112 -3.88 19.35 -10.98
CA ASP A 112 -2.50 19.04 -11.36
C ASP A 112 -2.39 17.59 -11.87
N SER A 113 -1.48 17.38 -12.81
CA SER A 113 -1.07 16.03 -13.24
C SER A 113 0.15 15.62 -12.44
N ILE A 114 0.02 14.55 -11.68
CA ILE A 114 1.07 14.07 -10.77
C ILE A 114 1.28 12.56 -10.89
N SER A 115 2.38 12.09 -10.32
CA SER A 115 2.66 10.68 -10.15
C SER A 115 2.90 10.37 -8.68
N ILE A 116 2.15 9.41 -8.14
CA ILE A 116 2.25 8.96 -6.75
C ILE A 116 2.77 7.54 -6.71
N LYS A 117 3.83 7.32 -5.97
CA LYS A 117 4.38 6.00 -5.69
C LYS A 117 3.87 5.51 -4.36
N GLY A 118 3.21 4.36 -4.33
CA GLY A 118 2.62 3.82 -3.11
C GLY A 118 2.28 2.34 -3.24
N ILE A 119 1.77 1.76 -2.16
CA ILE A 119 1.35 0.35 -2.11
C ILE A 119 -0.15 0.28 -2.43
N CYS A 120 -0.50 -0.51 -3.43
CA CYS A 120 -1.91 -0.78 -3.74
C CYS A 120 -2.53 -1.68 -2.66
N SER A 121 -3.52 -1.18 -1.96
CA SER A 121 -4.27 -1.94 -0.95
C SER A 121 -5.48 -2.67 -1.54
N GLY A 122 -5.84 -2.36 -2.78
CA GLY A 122 -6.94 -2.99 -3.50
C GLY A 122 -8.13 -2.07 -3.75
N TYR A 123 -9.24 -2.65 -4.12
CA TYR A 123 -10.49 -1.96 -4.45
C TYR A 123 -11.56 -2.25 -3.39
N ILE A 124 -12.23 -1.24 -2.94
CA ILE A 124 -13.42 -1.36 -2.08
C ILE A 124 -14.61 -0.92 -2.92
N SER A 125 -15.55 -1.86 -3.10
CA SER A 125 -16.79 -1.57 -3.82
C SER A 125 -17.60 -0.48 -3.13
N GLY A 126 -18.21 0.39 -3.90
CA GLY A 126 -19.14 1.38 -3.40
C GLY A 126 -20.51 0.77 -3.07
N ASP A 127 -21.47 1.62 -2.85
CA ASP A 127 -22.85 1.25 -2.57
C ASP A 127 -23.66 1.28 -3.86
N ALA A 128 -23.99 0.10 -4.36
CA ALA A 128 -24.78 -0.06 -5.60
C ALA A 128 -26.20 0.48 -5.46
N ASP A 129 -26.79 0.41 -4.25
CA ASP A 129 -28.15 0.89 -3.99
C ASP A 129 -28.22 2.42 -4.02
N MET A 130 -27.11 3.07 -3.66
CA MET A 130 -26.97 4.53 -3.72
C MET A 130 -26.33 5.00 -5.04
N GLY A 131 -25.98 4.11 -5.95
CA GLY A 131 -25.32 4.44 -7.21
C GLY A 131 -23.89 4.98 -7.02
N LEU A 132 -23.26 4.70 -5.89
CA LEU A 132 -21.91 5.14 -5.59
C LEU A 132 -20.91 4.07 -6.05
N PRO A 133 -20.00 4.39 -6.99
CA PRO A 133 -18.90 3.50 -7.34
C PRO A 133 -17.91 3.37 -6.19
N GLY A 134 -17.09 2.32 -6.23
CA GLY A 134 -16.04 2.14 -5.25
C GLY A 134 -14.76 2.90 -5.59
N ASP A 135 -13.78 2.80 -4.70
CA ASP A 135 -12.46 3.40 -4.86
C ASP A 135 -11.35 2.35 -4.83
N VAL A 136 -10.26 2.63 -5.54
CA VAL A 136 -9.00 1.91 -5.39
C VAL A 136 -8.13 2.64 -4.37
N PHE A 137 -7.58 1.92 -3.41
CA PHE A 137 -6.79 2.50 -2.33
C PHE A 137 -5.29 2.26 -2.56
N VAL A 138 -4.54 3.34 -2.46
CA VAL A 138 -3.07 3.35 -2.47
C VAL A 138 -2.60 3.98 -1.17
N THR A 139 -1.79 3.25 -0.42
CA THR A 139 -1.28 3.69 0.88
C THR A 139 0.22 3.95 0.82
N ARG A 140 0.74 4.66 1.83
CA ARG A 140 2.16 5.02 1.93
C ARG A 140 2.65 5.77 0.69
N GLY A 141 1.83 6.73 0.21
CA GLY A 141 2.10 7.47 -1.00
C GLY A 141 3.25 8.47 -0.85
N TYR A 142 4.11 8.52 -1.87
CA TYR A 142 5.14 9.52 -2.06
C TYR A 142 4.97 10.18 -3.43
N LEU A 143 5.04 11.50 -3.43
CA LEU A 143 5.01 12.26 -4.68
C LEU A 143 6.35 12.10 -5.40
N LEU A 144 6.30 11.73 -6.68
CA LEU A 144 7.44 11.82 -7.58
C LEU A 144 7.26 13.07 -8.46
N LYS A 145 8.24 13.95 -8.40
CA LYS A 145 8.32 15.14 -9.27
C LYS A 145 9.02 14.78 -10.55
#